data_6bc84e1a02e8a0a39fc2465a805bf409
#
_entry.id   6bc84e1a02e8a0a39fc2465a805bf409
#
_cell.length_a   1.000
_cell.length_b   1.000
_cell.length_c   1.000
_cell.angle_alpha   90.00
_cell.angle_beta   90.00
_cell.angle_gamma   90.00
#
_symmetry.space_group_name_H-M   'P 1'
#
loop_
_entity.id
_entity.type
_entity.pdbx_description
1 polymer ?
#
loop_
_entity_poly.entity_id
_entity_poly.type
_entity_poly.pdbx_seq_one_letter_code
_entity_poly.pdbx_strand_id
1 'polypeptide(L)'
;APETADIDARYLHNDLISTAFELFEKNNSFETAIPLFLKIVGIRLQLDRITIVDTRIRERSISRQFQWTSPRAEPVPLNGESYTKEDFLTLFHSYDEYGTTVLQADNMGMYSPQGRALLMQGGAQTVVYAAMYGEGEYQGAIAYVVCGSKRYWTPQNRRELGEITKIINAYLSKHLAVNAVSRGMTSAPEFDRLTGLLAFSRFKEEVFHKIIGGYAEGFQIFYCDFENFKYFNEKYSYATGDQLLKEFSDFLIE
;
A
#
# COMPACT_ATOMS: atom_id res chain seq x y z
N ALA A 1 19.15 -16.71 6.83
CA ALA A 1 19.32 -15.89 6.30
C ALA A 1 19.11 -15.40 4.84
N PRO A 2 18.32 -16.05 3.98
CA PRO A 2 18.04 -15.45 2.68
C PRO A 2 17.16 -14.18 2.75
N GLU A 3 16.39 -13.97 3.83
CA GLU A 3 15.49 -12.82 3.99
C GLU A 3 16.19 -11.47 4.15
N THR A 4 17.43 -11.46 4.61
CA THR A 4 18.19 -10.21 4.86
C THR A 4 19.16 -9.86 3.73
N ALA A 5 19.28 -10.72 2.70
CA ALA A 5 20.29 -10.56 1.65
C ALA A 5 20.22 -9.22 0.90
N ASP A 6 19.02 -8.60 0.83
CA ASP A 6 18.79 -7.34 0.13
C ASP A 6 18.70 -6.12 1.07
N ILE A 7 18.92 -6.30 2.38
CA ILE A 7 18.84 -5.22 3.35
C ILE A 7 20.25 -4.85 3.80
N ASP A 8 20.58 -3.55 3.70
CA ASP A 8 21.82 -3.04 4.29
C ASP A 8 21.85 -3.36 5.78
N ALA A 9 22.90 -4.04 6.22
CA ALA A 9 23.07 -4.49 7.60
C ALA A 9 22.92 -3.37 8.64
N ARG A 10 23.22 -2.14 8.26
CA ARG A 10 23.03 -0.95 9.12
C ARG A 10 21.58 -0.77 9.57
N TYR A 11 20.60 -1.02 8.70
CA TYR A 11 19.18 -0.90 9.03
C TYR A 11 18.67 -1.96 10.00
N LEU A 12 19.39 -3.05 10.17
CA LEU A 12 19.05 -4.10 11.13
C LEU A 12 19.57 -3.80 12.55
N HIS A 13 20.54 -2.90 12.69
CA HIS A 13 21.17 -2.57 13.98
C HIS A 13 20.75 -1.22 14.55
N ASN A 14 20.38 -0.26 13.72
CA ASN A 14 19.87 1.04 14.16
C ASN A 14 18.47 0.88 14.80
N ASP A 15 18.04 1.82 15.65
CA ASP A 15 16.66 1.84 16.10
C ASP A 15 15.69 2.06 14.91
N LEU A 16 14.44 1.57 15.03
CA LEU A 16 13.49 1.60 13.91
C LEU A 16 13.07 3.02 13.53
N ILE A 17 13.05 3.94 14.48
CA ILE A 17 12.69 5.34 14.24
C ILE A 17 13.78 6.02 13.41
N SER A 18 15.04 5.90 13.81
CA SER A 18 16.17 6.40 13.04
C SER A 18 16.26 5.79 11.66
N THR A 19 16.00 4.49 11.55
CA THR A 19 15.94 3.76 10.28
C THR A 19 14.84 4.31 9.36
N ALA A 20 13.66 4.61 9.91
CA ALA A 20 12.56 5.19 9.15
C ALA A 20 12.93 6.56 8.57
N PHE A 21 13.48 7.45 9.41
CA PHE A 21 13.91 8.77 8.97
C PHE A 21 14.97 8.69 7.87
N GLU A 22 15.99 7.86 8.06
CA GLU A 22 17.06 7.69 7.07
C GLU A 22 16.52 7.16 5.72
N LEU A 23 15.64 6.17 5.74
CA LEU A 23 15.02 5.60 4.55
C LEU A 23 14.11 6.60 3.84
N PHE A 24 13.27 7.31 4.61
CA PHE A 24 12.28 8.22 4.05
C PHE A 24 12.90 9.53 3.56
N GLU A 25 14.04 9.91 4.09
CA GLU A 25 14.81 11.07 3.61
C GLU A 25 15.58 10.74 2.32
N LYS A 26 16.20 9.56 2.25
CA LYS A 26 17.00 9.14 1.09
C LYS A 26 16.19 8.71 -0.13
N ASN A 27 14.96 8.26 0.08
CA ASN A 27 14.11 7.77 -1.00
C ASN A 27 13.05 8.79 -1.37
N ASN A 28 13.09 9.25 -2.62
CA ASN A 28 12.10 10.18 -3.16
C ASN A 28 10.76 9.51 -3.54
N SER A 29 10.70 8.17 -3.54
CA SER A 29 9.49 7.39 -3.87
C SER A 29 9.01 6.61 -2.65
N PHE A 30 7.75 6.86 -2.27
CA PHE A 30 7.11 6.14 -1.17
C PHE A 30 6.81 4.68 -1.55
N GLU A 31 6.64 4.40 -2.84
CA GLU A 31 6.42 3.06 -3.38
C GLU A 31 7.62 2.13 -3.13
N THR A 32 8.80 2.69 -3.03
CA THR A 32 10.04 1.95 -2.72
C THR A 32 10.34 1.96 -1.22
N ALA A 33 10.19 3.12 -0.58
CA ALA A 33 10.57 3.31 0.83
C ALA A 33 9.66 2.53 1.80
N ILE A 34 8.34 2.55 1.57
CA ILE A 34 7.38 1.86 2.46
C ILE A 34 7.59 0.34 2.45
N PRO A 35 7.61 -0.38 1.31
CA PRO A 35 7.84 -1.81 1.30
C PRO A 35 9.16 -2.23 1.97
N LEU A 36 10.23 -1.47 1.73
CA LEU A 36 11.52 -1.74 2.35
C LEU A 36 11.45 -1.54 3.87
N PHE A 37 10.83 -0.47 4.35
CA PHE A 37 10.67 -0.24 5.78
C PHE A 37 9.79 -1.30 6.45
N LEU A 38 8.67 -1.69 5.82
CA LEU A 38 7.83 -2.77 6.34
C LEU A 38 8.61 -4.10 6.44
N LYS A 39 9.47 -4.40 5.46
CA LYS A 39 10.35 -5.58 5.50
C LYS A 39 11.30 -5.54 6.70
N ILE A 40 11.93 -4.38 6.96
CA ILE A 40 12.83 -4.20 8.11
C ILE A 40 12.08 -4.37 9.43
N VAL A 41 10.94 -3.71 9.58
CA VAL A 41 10.06 -3.82 10.77
C VAL A 41 9.64 -5.27 10.98
N GLY A 42 9.18 -5.94 9.92
CA GLY A 42 8.74 -7.32 9.98
C GLY A 42 9.82 -8.28 10.46
N ILE A 43 11.03 -8.17 9.91
CA ILE A 43 12.18 -9.01 10.30
C ILE A 43 12.60 -8.71 11.75
N ARG A 44 12.76 -7.46 12.12
CA ARG A 44 13.24 -7.05 13.45
C ARG A 44 12.25 -7.39 14.56
N LEU A 45 10.98 -7.19 14.32
CA LEU A 45 9.92 -7.50 15.29
C LEU A 45 9.39 -8.92 15.16
N GLN A 46 10.00 -9.75 14.29
CA GLN A 46 9.62 -11.16 14.06
C GLN A 46 8.11 -11.28 13.75
N LEU A 47 7.63 -10.46 12.85
CA LEU A 47 6.26 -10.50 12.36
C LEU A 47 6.15 -11.46 11.17
N ASP A 48 4.95 -11.90 10.88
CA ASP A 48 4.69 -12.75 9.72
C ASP A 48 4.05 -11.96 8.56
N ARG A 49 3.30 -10.89 8.87
CA ARG A 49 2.74 -9.99 7.87
C ARG A 49 2.51 -8.59 8.46
N ILE A 50 2.70 -7.57 7.63
CA ILE A 50 2.30 -6.19 7.93
C ILE A 50 1.45 -5.69 6.79
N THR A 51 0.27 -5.13 7.08
CA THR A 51 -0.64 -4.60 6.05
C THR A 51 -1.06 -3.20 6.43
N ILE A 52 -0.88 -2.24 5.53
CA ILE A 52 -1.41 -0.88 5.65
C ILE A 52 -2.81 -0.86 5.05
N VAL A 53 -3.77 -0.46 5.86
CA VAL A 53 -5.17 -0.26 5.48
C VAL A 53 -5.46 1.23 5.58
N ASP A 54 -5.69 1.89 4.44
CA ASP A 54 -5.85 3.34 4.36
C ASP A 54 -7.21 3.71 3.77
N THR A 55 -7.89 4.68 4.36
CA THR A 55 -9.21 5.15 3.94
C THR A 55 -9.15 6.36 3.01
N ARG A 56 -7.99 7.00 2.85
CA ARG A 56 -7.85 8.27 2.12
C ARG A 56 -7.99 8.15 0.60
N ILE A 57 -7.82 6.96 0.04
CA ILE A 57 -7.84 6.74 -1.41
C ILE A 57 -9.26 6.49 -1.93
N ARG A 58 -10.15 5.94 -1.08
CA ARG A 58 -11.55 5.75 -1.42
C ARG A 58 -12.41 6.30 -0.29
N GLU A 59 -13.11 7.38 -0.53
CA GLU A 59 -13.90 8.13 0.47
C GLU A 59 -14.92 7.29 1.27
N ARG A 60 -15.27 6.08 0.80
CA ARG A 60 -16.31 5.24 1.42
C ARG A 60 -15.88 3.81 1.72
N SER A 61 -14.69 3.38 1.34
CA SER A 61 -14.23 2.02 1.60
C SER A 61 -12.77 1.98 2.02
N ILE A 62 -12.43 0.99 2.85
CA ILE A 62 -11.06 0.74 3.28
C ILE A 62 -10.37 -0.04 2.16
N SER A 63 -9.23 0.45 1.68
CA SER A 63 -8.38 -0.25 0.74
C SER A 63 -7.06 -0.64 1.40
N ARG A 64 -6.58 -1.84 1.11
CA ARG A 64 -5.24 -2.27 1.50
C ARG A 64 -4.27 -1.74 0.47
N GLN A 65 -3.25 -0.95 0.89
CA GLN A 65 -2.32 -0.31 -0.04
C GLN A 65 -0.98 -1.01 -0.11
N PHE A 66 -0.42 -1.37 1.06
CA PHE A 66 0.88 -1.99 1.15
C PHE A 66 0.84 -3.21 2.04
N GLN A 67 1.54 -4.25 1.63
CA GLN A 67 1.70 -5.45 2.43
C GLN A 67 3.13 -5.96 2.31
N TRP A 68 3.69 -6.32 3.46
CA TRP A 68 4.86 -7.18 3.54
C TRP A 68 4.46 -8.50 4.19
N THR A 69 4.98 -9.61 3.66
CA THR A 69 4.71 -10.95 4.17
C THR A 69 6.03 -11.71 4.27
N SER A 70 6.26 -12.37 5.41
CA SER A 70 7.40 -13.26 5.58
C SER A 70 7.20 -14.55 4.76
N PRO A 71 8.26 -15.30 4.44
CA PRO A 71 8.13 -16.60 3.77
C PRO A 71 7.34 -17.65 4.57
N ARG A 72 7.04 -17.38 5.84
CA ARG A 72 6.29 -18.29 6.74
C ARG A 72 4.78 -18.08 6.70
N ALA A 73 4.33 -17.03 6.04
CA ALA A 73 2.92 -16.66 6.00
C ALA A 73 2.44 -16.45 4.56
N GLU A 74 1.16 -16.62 4.36
CA GLU A 74 0.54 -16.32 3.07
C GLU A 74 0.13 -14.84 2.98
N PRO A 75 0.29 -14.22 1.81
CA PRO A 75 -0.25 -12.90 1.58
C PRO A 75 -1.78 -12.94 1.61
N VAL A 76 -2.37 -11.84 2.08
CA VAL A 76 -3.83 -11.65 2.06
C VAL A 76 -4.18 -10.76 0.88
N PRO A 77 -5.21 -11.10 0.08
CA PRO A 77 -5.62 -10.26 -1.05
C PRO A 77 -5.84 -8.81 -0.62
N LEU A 78 -5.21 -7.86 -1.32
CA LEU A 78 -5.32 -6.43 -1.02
C LEU A 78 -6.70 -5.86 -1.39
N ASN A 79 -7.41 -6.53 -2.30
CA ASN A 79 -8.75 -6.16 -2.78
C ASN A 79 -9.87 -6.99 -2.13
N GLY A 80 -9.66 -7.45 -0.89
CA GLY A 80 -10.68 -8.16 -0.14
C GLY A 80 -11.98 -7.36 0.02
N GLU A 81 -12.99 -7.97 0.62
CA GLU A 81 -14.30 -7.37 0.88
C GLU A 81 -14.20 -5.91 1.34
N SER A 82 -15.00 -5.05 0.72
CA SER A 82 -15.00 -3.62 1.00
C SER A 82 -15.66 -3.37 2.36
N TYR A 83 -14.86 -3.15 3.38
CA TYR A 83 -15.33 -2.63 4.67
C TYR A 83 -15.44 -1.11 4.59
N THR A 84 -16.49 -0.53 5.16
CA THR A 84 -16.58 0.91 5.33
C THR A 84 -15.67 1.37 6.47
N LYS A 85 -15.37 2.67 6.52
CA LYS A 85 -14.64 3.29 7.62
C LYS A 85 -15.36 3.02 8.96
N GLU A 86 -16.68 3.14 8.97
CA GLU A 86 -17.55 2.92 10.12
C GLU A 86 -17.52 1.46 10.56
N ASP A 87 -17.59 0.51 9.64
CA ASP A 87 -17.47 -0.93 9.95
C ASP A 87 -16.14 -1.22 10.63
N PHE A 88 -15.05 -0.64 10.11
CA PHE A 88 -13.72 -0.84 10.66
C PHE A 88 -13.55 -0.22 12.05
N LEU A 89 -14.12 0.96 12.29
CA LEU A 89 -14.16 1.58 13.62
C LEU A 89 -15.01 0.78 14.61
N THR A 90 -16.11 0.19 14.12
CA THR A 90 -17.01 -0.63 14.97
C THR A 90 -16.40 -1.98 15.33
N LEU A 91 -15.54 -2.56 14.45
CA LEU A 91 -14.81 -3.79 14.73
C LEU A 91 -13.84 -3.66 15.92
N PHE A 92 -13.30 -2.49 16.14
CA PHE A 92 -12.30 -2.21 17.16
C PHE A 92 -12.85 -1.20 18.16
N HIS A 93 -13.61 -1.68 19.14
CA HIS A 93 -14.34 -0.87 20.11
C HIS A 93 -13.49 0.10 20.94
N SER A 94 -12.19 -0.14 21.07
CA SER A 94 -11.28 0.81 21.70
C SER A 94 -9.83 0.57 21.29
N TYR A 95 -9.19 1.61 20.81
CA TYR A 95 -7.73 1.68 20.79
C TYR A 95 -7.24 2.12 22.19
N ASP A 96 -6.12 1.57 22.63
CA ASP A 96 -5.47 1.97 23.87
C ASP A 96 -4.80 3.36 23.79
N GLU A 97 -4.12 3.76 24.85
CA GLU A 97 -3.38 5.03 24.89
C GLU A 97 -2.25 5.14 23.84
N TYR A 98 -1.80 4.03 23.27
CA TYR A 98 -0.80 3.98 22.19
C TYR A 98 -1.43 4.00 20.80
N GLY A 99 -2.76 4.04 20.72
CA GLY A 99 -3.52 3.93 19.48
C GLY A 99 -3.52 2.51 18.92
N THR A 100 -3.37 1.49 19.78
CA THR A 100 -3.34 0.08 19.35
C THR A 100 -4.50 -0.73 19.93
N THR A 101 -4.90 -1.79 19.21
CA THR A 101 -5.78 -2.83 19.72
C THR A 101 -5.24 -4.21 19.32
N VAL A 102 -5.43 -5.20 20.21
CA VAL A 102 -4.89 -6.55 20.02
C VAL A 102 -6.03 -7.54 19.84
N LEU A 103 -6.05 -8.25 18.71
CA LEU A 103 -6.96 -9.36 18.46
C LEU A 103 -6.21 -10.69 18.57
N GLN A 104 -6.85 -11.69 19.17
CA GLN A 104 -6.27 -13.02 19.38
C GLN A 104 -7.25 -14.11 18.93
N ALA A 105 -6.74 -15.14 18.25
CA ALA A 105 -7.55 -16.22 17.69
C ALA A 105 -8.35 -17.03 18.74
N ASP A 106 -7.82 -17.14 19.96
CA ASP A 106 -8.49 -17.87 21.07
C ASP A 106 -9.61 -17.08 21.75
N ASN A 107 -9.71 -15.77 21.52
CA ASN A 107 -10.74 -14.90 22.10
C ASN A 107 -11.86 -14.57 21.10
N MET A 108 -12.16 -15.50 20.21
CA MET A 108 -13.08 -15.28 19.08
C MET A 108 -14.51 -14.94 19.48
N GLY A 109 -14.96 -15.39 20.65
CA GLY A 109 -16.30 -15.08 21.17
C GLY A 109 -16.55 -13.60 21.46
N MET A 110 -15.49 -12.82 21.64
CA MET A 110 -15.56 -11.38 21.91
C MET A 110 -15.66 -10.53 20.64
N TYR A 111 -15.39 -11.12 19.47
CA TYR A 111 -15.30 -10.39 18.20
C TYR A 111 -16.58 -10.52 17.39
N SER A 112 -16.93 -9.45 16.67
CA SER A 112 -17.98 -9.50 15.66
C SER A 112 -17.66 -10.55 14.56
N PRO A 113 -18.66 -11.02 13.80
CA PRO A 113 -18.40 -11.92 12.66
C PRO A 113 -17.34 -11.36 11.69
N GLN A 114 -17.37 -10.06 11.43
CA GLN A 114 -16.41 -9.36 10.58
C GLN A 114 -15.01 -9.34 11.20
N GLY A 115 -14.90 -9.05 12.51
CA GLY A 115 -13.64 -9.11 13.25
C GLY A 115 -13.00 -10.49 13.21
N ARG A 116 -13.81 -11.55 13.35
CA ARG A 116 -13.34 -12.94 13.22
C ARG A 116 -12.84 -13.23 11.80
N ALA A 117 -13.56 -12.81 10.77
CA ALA A 117 -13.17 -13.00 9.39
C ALA A 117 -11.83 -12.30 9.08
N LEU A 118 -11.63 -11.06 9.60
CA LEU A 118 -10.38 -10.34 9.45
C LEU A 118 -9.20 -11.03 10.15
N LEU A 119 -9.43 -11.52 11.38
CA LEU A 119 -8.39 -12.19 12.16
C LEU A 119 -7.99 -13.52 11.54
N MET A 120 -8.95 -14.28 11.06
CA MET A 120 -8.71 -15.60 10.46
C MET A 120 -8.08 -15.54 9.07
N GLN A 121 -8.02 -14.36 8.44
CA GLN A 121 -7.40 -14.20 7.14
C GLN A 121 -5.92 -14.57 7.17
N GLY A 122 -5.50 -15.50 6.28
CA GLY A 122 -4.09 -15.90 6.14
C GLY A 122 -3.48 -16.50 7.40
N GLY A 123 -4.26 -17.24 8.21
CA GLY A 123 -3.76 -18.01 9.36
C GLY A 123 -3.30 -17.18 10.56
N ALA A 124 -3.75 -15.93 10.68
CA ALA A 124 -3.36 -15.06 11.80
C ALA A 124 -3.76 -15.66 13.16
N GLN A 125 -2.83 -15.69 14.12
CA GLN A 125 -3.06 -16.08 15.50
C GLN A 125 -3.20 -14.87 16.42
N THR A 126 -2.43 -13.83 16.15
CA THR A 126 -2.49 -12.55 16.87
C THR A 126 -2.28 -11.40 15.89
N VAL A 127 -3.10 -10.38 15.99
CA VAL A 127 -2.97 -9.14 15.21
C VAL A 127 -2.98 -7.95 16.14
N VAL A 128 -2.02 -7.05 15.96
CA VAL A 128 -2.09 -5.70 16.54
C VAL A 128 -2.47 -4.75 15.42
N TYR A 129 -3.59 -4.07 15.59
CA TYR A 129 -3.95 -2.94 14.75
C TYR A 129 -3.50 -1.66 15.42
N ALA A 130 -2.76 -0.82 14.72
CA ALA A 130 -2.39 0.50 15.18
C ALA A 130 -3.03 1.55 14.28
N ALA A 131 -3.83 2.44 14.87
CA ALA A 131 -4.64 3.41 14.16
C ALA A 131 -3.79 4.54 13.57
N MET A 132 -4.17 4.98 12.38
CA MET A 132 -3.65 6.17 11.72
C MET A 132 -4.67 7.30 11.85
N TYR A 133 -4.23 8.45 12.36
CA TYR A 133 -5.03 9.66 12.49
C TYR A 133 -4.35 10.85 11.80
N GLY A 134 -5.14 11.75 11.22
CA GLY A 134 -4.69 13.04 10.69
C GLY A 134 -5.78 14.09 10.91
N GLU A 135 -5.41 15.26 11.42
CA GLU A 135 -6.33 16.37 11.71
C GLU A 135 -7.52 15.96 12.61
N GLY A 136 -7.29 14.99 13.51
CA GLY A 136 -8.32 14.44 14.40
C GLY A 136 -9.21 13.36 13.78
N GLU A 137 -9.07 13.09 12.47
CA GLU A 137 -9.86 12.10 11.74
C GLU A 137 -9.12 10.77 11.62
N TYR A 138 -9.87 9.67 11.73
CA TYR A 138 -9.36 8.33 11.47
C TYR A 138 -9.06 8.14 9.97
N GLN A 139 -7.83 7.75 9.66
CA GLN A 139 -7.34 7.58 8.29
C GLN A 139 -7.05 6.13 7.93
N GLY A 140 -7.24 5.20 8.84
CA GLY A 140 -6.97 3.78 8.64
C GLY A 140 -6.15 3.17 9.76
N ALA A 141 -5.55 2.01 9.51
CA ALA A 141 -4.69 1.33 10.48
C ALA A 141 -3.60 0.51 9.81
N ILE A 142 -2.57 0.18 10.58
CA ILE A 142 -1.57 -0.82 10.21
C ILE A 142 -1.81 -2.09 11.02
N ALA A 143 -1.97 -3.22 10.33
CA ALA A 143 -2.09 -4.54 10.93
C ALA A 143 -0.71 -5.19 11.03
N TYR A 144 -0.27 -5.51 12.25
CA TYR A 144 0.95 -6.24 12.56
C TYR A 144 0.57 -7.66 12.99
N VAL A 145 0.92 -8.65 12.18
CA VAL A 145 0.36 -10.01 12.25
C VAL A 145 1.41 -11.04 12.63
N VAL A 146 1.03 -11.96 13.52
CA VAL A 146 1.77 -13.18 13.84
C VAL A 146 0.88 -14.39 13.53
N CYS A 147 1.35 -15.32 12.70
CA CYS A 147 0.60 -16.46 12.20
C CYS A 147 0.91 -17.78 12.96
N GLY A 148 2.17 -18.09 13.21
CA GLY A 148 2.60 -19.41 13.69
C GLY A 148 2.32 -19.70 15.15
N SER A 149 2.15 -18.68 16.00
CA SER A 149 1.96 -18.83 17.44
C SER A 149 1.26 -17.61 18.04
N LYS A 150 0.69 -17.80 19.23
CA LYS A 150 0.20 -16.66 20.00
C LYS A 150 1.38 -15.85 20.51
N ARG A 151 1.29 -14.52 20.37
CA ARG A 151 2.27 -13.60 20.92
C ARG A 151 1.64 -12.70 21.96
N TYR A 152 2.25 -12.60 23.12
CA TYR A 152 1.91 -11.59 24.11
C TYR A 152 2.54 -10.25 23.72
N TRP A 153 1.73 -9.22 23.64
CA TRP A 153 2.14 -7.86 23.30
C TRP A 153 2.21 -7.00 24.56
N THR A 154 3.44 -6.72 25.00
CA THR A 154 3.67 -5.85 26.17
C THR A 154 3.25 -4.41 25.86
N PRO A 155 2.98 -3.56 26.86
CA PRO A 155 2.78 -2.13 26.65
C PRO A 155 3.92 -1.46 25.88
N GLN A 156 5.16 -1.88 26.12
CA GLN A 156 6.34 -1.39 25.39
C GLN A 156 6.27 -1.72 23.90
N ASN A 157 5.94 -2.97 23.55
CA ASN A 157 5.80 -3.37 22.15
C ASN A 157 4.66 -2.60 21.47
N ARG A 158 3.52 -2.41 22.15
CA ARG A 158 2.39 -1.68 21.59
C ARG A 158 2.71 -0.20 21.37
N ARG A 159 3.43 0.42 22.30
CA ARG A 159 3.95 1.78 22.14
C ARG A 159 4.85 1.89 20.91
N GLU A 160 5.82 1.00 20.78
CA GLU A 160 6.73 0.96 19.63
C GLU A 160 5.98 0.84 18.30
N LEU A 161 4.99 -0.06 18.20
CA LEU A 161 4.15 -0.19 17.01
C LEU A 161 3.32 1.07 16.74
N GLY A 162 2.79 1.71 17.78
CA GLY A 162 2.08 2.97 17.65
C GLY A 162 2.97 4.10 17.11
N GLU A 163 4.21 4.21 17.58
CA GLU A 163 5.19 5.19 17.10
C GLU A 163 5.60 4.94 15.65
N ILE A 164 5.90 3.68 15.30
CA ILE A 164 6.17 3.27 13.90
C ILE A 164 5.00 3.66 12.99
N THR A 165 3.77 3.38 13.44
CA THR A 165 2.56 3.73 12.70
C THR A 165 2.43 5.23 12.46
N LYS A 166 2.70 6.06 13.47
CA LYS A 166 2.68 7.53 13.32
C LYS A 166 3.68 8.02 12.29
N ILE A 167 4.89 7.45 12.27
CA ILE A 167 5.94 7.82 11.32
C ILE A 167 5.53 7.44 9.90
N ILE A 168 5.06 6.20 9.69
CA ILE A 168 4.54 5.75 8.39
C ILE A 168 3.39 6.65 7.93
N ASN A 169 2.44 6.94 8.83
CA ASN A 169 1.29 7.78 8.51
C ASN A 169 1.70 9.21 8.11
N ALA A 170 2.64 9.82 8.82
CA ALA A 170 3.16 11.14 8.51
C ALA A 170 3.83 11.16 7.12
N TYR A 171 4.61 10.13 6.80
CA TYR A 171 5.25 9.98 5.51
C TYR A 171 4.24 9.80 4.37
N LEU A 172 3.25 8.93 4.54
CA LEU A 172 2.15 8.75 3.59
C LEU A 172 1.35 10.04 3.38
N SER A 173 1.00 10.75 4.45
CA SER A 173 0.27 12.01 4.39
C SER A 173 1.03 13.08 3.60
N LYS A 174 2.34 13.20 3.83
CA LYS A 174 3.21 14.10 3.07
C LYS A 174 3.16 13.79 1.57
N HIS A 175 3.32 12.54 1.20
CA HIS A 175 3.31 12.13 -0.22
C HIS A 175 1.94 12.29 -0.88
N LEU A 176 0.86 11.99 -0.18
CA LEU A 176 -0.50 12.22 -0.67
C LEU A 176 -0.78 13.71 -0.89
N ALA A 177 -0.32 14.58 0.04
CA ALA A 177 -0.45 16.02 -0.11
C ALA A 177 0.37 16.55 -1.30
N VAL A 178 1.62 16.12 -1.46
CA VAL A 178 2.46 16.49 -2.62
C VAL A 178 1.82 16.04 -3.93
N ASN A 179 1.32 14.81 -3.98
CA ASN A 179 0.63 14.29 -5.16
C ASN A 179 -0.69 15.04 -5.44
N ALA A 180 -1.45 15.42 -4.41
CA ALA A 180 -2.67 16.21 -4.56
C ALA A 180 -2.36 17.62 -5.11
N VAL A 181 -1.31 18.29 -4.61
CA VAL A 181 -0.84 19.57 -5.13
C VAL A 181 -0.36 19.44 -6.57
N SER A 182 0.42 18.39 -6.87
CA SER A 182 0.88 18.12 -8.24
C SER A 182 -0.29 17.81 -9.18
N ARG A 183 -1.32 17.10 -8.71
CA ARG A 183 -2.57 16.85 -9.46
C ARG A 183 -3.43 18.10 -9.59
N GLY A 184 -3.43 19.00 -8.59
CA GLY A 184 -4.13 20.29 -8.64
C GLY A 184 -3.44 21.32 -9.52
N MET A 185 -2.12 21.27 -9.66
CA MET A 185 -1.32 22.10 -10.56
C MET A 185 -1.28 21.54 -12.00
N THR A 186 -1.38 20.24 -12.14
CA THR A 186 -1.61 19.55 -13.40
C THR A 186 -2.82 18.64 -13.17
N SER A 187 -4.00 19.04 -13.60
CA SER A 187 -5.07 18.10 -13.89
C SER A 187 -4.58 17.24 -15.07
N ALA A 188 -3.66 16.31 -14.79
CA ALA A 188 -3.33 15.29 -15.76
C ALA A 188 -4.64 14.54 -16.02
N PRO A 189 -5.20 14.59 -17.22
CA PRO A 189 -6.44 13.93 -17.52
C PRO A 189 -6.28 12.45 -17.18
N GLU A 190 -7.30 11.83 -16.62
CA GLU A 190 -7.34 10.39 -16.33
C GLU A 190 -7.09 9.58 -17.61
N PHE A 191 -7.54 10.13 -18.73
CA PHE A 191 -7.38 9.57 -20.08
C PHE A 191 -6.63 10.56 -20.97
N ASP A 192 -5.83 10.04 -21.88
CA ASP A 192 -5.23 10.83 -22.94
C ASP A 192 -6.34 11.39 -23.85
N ARG A 193 -6.31 12.70 -24.11
CA ARG A 193 -7.38 13.40 -24.85
C ARG A 193 -7.46 13.03 -26.32
N LEU A 194 -6.34 12.56 -26.88
CA LEU A 194 -6.28 12.20 -28.29
C LEU A 194 -6.77 10.77 -28.51
N THR A 195 -6.27 9.84 -27.72
CA THR A 195 -6.45 8.40 -27.91
C THR A 195 -7.55 7.80 -27.02
N GLY A 196 -7.99 8.49 -25.96
CA GLY A 196 -8.93 7.95 -24.98
C GLY A 196 -8.38 6.84 -24.09
N LEU A 197 -7.11 6.46 -24.27
CA LEU A 197 -6.44 5.49 -23.38
C LEU A 197 -6.11 6.11 -22.03
N LEU A 198 -5.89 5.28 -21.01
CA LEU A 198 -5.40 5.75 -19.72
C LEU A 198 -4.13 6.59 -19.90
N ALA A 199 -4.10 7.76 -19.31
CA ALA A 199 -2.87 8.55 -19.27
C ALA A 199 -1.77 7.75 -18.55
N PHE A 200 -0.52 7.89 -18.99
CA PHE A 200 0.61 7.08 -18.50
C PHE A 200 0.78 7.08 -16.98
N SER A 201 0.50 8.22 -16.32
CA SER A 201 0.50 8.31 -14.86
C SER A 201 -0.54 7.38 -14.22
N ARG A 202 -1.75 7.35 -14.77
CA ARG A 202 -2.84 6.52 -14.30
C ARG A 202 -2.59 5.04 -14.60
N PHE A 203 -2.07 4.73 -15.79
CA PHE A 203 -1.67 3.38 -16.16
C PHE A 203 -0.62 2.82 -15.17
N LYS A 204 0.41 3.59 -14.81
CA LYS A 204 1.40 3.17 -13.81
C LYS A 204 0.75 2.86 -12.45
N GLU A 205 -0.18 3.68 -11.99
CA GLU A 205 -0.91 3.45 -10.74
C GLU A 205 -1.68 2.12 -10.79
N GLU A 206 -2.42 1.87 -11.86
CA GLU A 206 -3.21 0.63 -12.05
C GLU A 206 -2.32 -0.63 -12.09
N VAL A 207 -1.20 -0.57 -12.84
CA VAL A 207 -0.24 -1.67 -12.91
C VAL A 207 0.39 -1.93 -11.55
N PHE A 208 0.81 -0.87 -10.85
CA PHE A 208 1.38 -0.96 -9.51
C PHE A 208 0.42 -1.60 -8.51
N HIS A 209 -0.86 -1.21 -8.54
CA HIS A 209 -1.88 -1.81 -7.70
C HIS A 209 -2.10 -3.30 -8.02
N LYS A 210 -2.04 -3.70 -9.29
CA LYS A 210 -2.15 -5.10 -9.69
C LYS A 210 -0.95 -5.93 -9.22
N ILE A 211 0.27 -5.40 -9.32
CA ILE A 211 1.49 -6.07 -8.87
C ILE A 211 1.48 -6.27 -7.35
N ILE A 212 1.18 -5.21 -6.58
CA ILE A 212 1.13 -5.27 -5.11
C ILE A 212 -0.06 -6.09 -4.62
N GLY A 213 -1.18 -6.06 -5.36
CA GLY A 213 -2.38 -6.83 -5.05
C GLY A 213 -2.24 -8.35 -5.18
N GLY A 214 -1.07 -8.84 -5.58
CA GLY A 214 -0.84 -10.27 -5.80
C GLY A 214 -1.44 -10.80 -7.11
N TYR A 215 -1.91 -9.91 -7.99
CA TYR A 215 -2.40 -10.27 -9.34
C TYR A 215 -1.28 -10.35 -10.39
N ALA A 216 -0.02 -10.42 -9.93
CA ALA A 216 1.15 -10.49 -10.81
C ALA A 216 1.25 -11.81 -11.61
N GLU A 217 0.54 -12.85 -11.19
CA GLU A 217 0.47 -14.08 -11.96
C GLU A 217 -0.53 -13.90 -13.11
N GLY A 218 0.01 -13.75 -14.31
CA GLY A 218 -0.79 -13.85 -15.55
C GLY A 218 -0.98 -12.58 -16.36
N PHE A 219 -0.23 -11.47 -16.11
CA PHE A 219 -0.20 -10.35 -17.03
C PHE A 219 1.22 -10.07 -17.58
N GLN A 220 1.27 -9.49 -18.77
CA GLN A 220 2.49 -9.01 -19.39
C GLN A 220 2.34 -7.52 -19.70
N ILE A 221 3.44 -6.79 -19.64
CA ILE A 221 3.48 -5.38 -20.03
C ILE A 221 4.27 -5.28 -21.33
N PHE A 222 3.65 -4.68 -22.35
CA PHE A 222 4.29 -4.37 -23.61
C PHE A 222 4.54 -2.87 -23.65
N TYR A 223 5.75 -2.49 -24.02
CA TYR A 223 6.10 -1.12 -24.36
C TYR A 223 6.24 -1.03 -25.88
N CYS A 224 5.42 -0.19 -26.51
CA CYS A 224 5.43 0.03 -27.95
C CYS A 224 5.78 1.48 -28.23
N ASP A 225 6.56 1.70 -29.26
CA ASP A 225 6.92 3.04 -29.75
C ASP A 225 6.85 3.07 -31.28
N PHE A 226 6.50 4.22 -31.86
CA PHE A 226 6.47 4.43 -33.29
C PHE A 226 7.82 4.96 -33.73
N GLU A 227 8.56 4.14 -34.48
CA GLU A 227 9.85 4.54 -35.04
C GLU A 227 9.67 5.68 -36.05
N ASN A 228 10.49 6.74 -35.90
CA ASN A 228 10.50 7.90 -36.79
C ASN A 228 9.14 8.66 -36.88
N PHE A 229 8.29 8.62 -35.82
CA PHE A 229 6.97 9.27 -35.83
C PHE A 229 7.06 10.79 -36.15
N LYS A 230 8.13 11.45 -35.72
CA LYS A 230 8.36 12.86 -36.03
C LYS A 230 8.48 13.06 -37.55
N TYR A 231 9.25 12.22 -38.24
CA TYR A 231 9.39 12.28 -39.70
C TYR A 231 8.06 12.00 -40.41
N PHE A 232 7.27 11.07 -39.90
CA PHE A 232 5.93 10.81 -40.42
C PHE A 232 5.04 12.07 -40.35
N ASN A 233 5.05 12.77 -39.21
CA ASN A 233 4.28 14.02 -39.02
C ASN A 233 4.75 15.13 -39.97
N GLU A 234 6.05 15.28 -40.16
CA GLU A 234 6.63 16.25 -41.09
C GLU A 234 6.26 15.96 -42.56
N LYS A 235 6.14 14.69 -42.92
CA LYS A 235 5.83 14.26 -44.29
C LYS A 235 4.33 14.27 -44.61
N TYR A 236 3.47 13.87 -43.64
CA TYR A 236 2.04 13.66 -43.89
C TYR A 236 1.12 14.60 -43.13
N SER A 237 1.62 15.42 -42.25
CA SER A 237 0.98 16.37 -41.32
C SER A 237 0.75 15.80 -39.92
N TYR A 238 0.73 16.69 -38.94
CA TYR A 238 0.37 16.33 -37.52
C TYR A 238 -1.04 15.78 -37.44
N ALA A 239 -2.02 16.28 -38.20
CA ALA A 239 -3.38 15.76 -38.23
C ALA A 239 -3.46 14.29 -38.65
N THR A 240 -2.59 13.89 -39.62
CA THR A 240 -2.49 12.51 -40.08
C THR A 240 -1.84 11.63 -38.99
N GLY A 241 -0.83 12.16 -38.27
CA GLY A 241 -0.22 11.47 -37.15
C GLY A 241 -1.22 11.28 -35.98
N ASP A 242 -1.99 12.27 -35.66
CA ASP A 242 -3.06 12.18 -34.65
C ASP A 242 -4.10 11.12 -35.02
N GLN A 243 -4.47 11.04 -36.30
CA GLN A 243 -5.39 10.02 -36.79
C GLN A 243 -4.78 8.61 -36.66
N LEU A 244 -3.50 8.43 -37.00
CA LEU A 244 -2.80 7.17 -36.83
C LEU A 244 -2.79 6.72 -35.35
N LEU A 245 -2.52 7.63 -34.41
CA LEU A 245 -2.54 7.32 -32.99
C LEU A 245 -3.93 6.90 -32.49
N LYS A 246 -4.99 7.52 -33.01
CA LYS A 246 -6.38 7.14 -32.69
C LYS A 246 -6.71 5.75 -33.22
N GLU A 247 -6.42 5.47 -34.48
CA GLU A 247 -6.68 4.17 -35.09
C GLU A 247 -5.91 3.05 -34.38
N PHE A 248 -4.66 3.33 -33.98
CA PHE A 248 -3.88 2.38 -33.19
C PHE A 248 -4.47 2.15 -31.80
N SER A 249 -4.96 3.21 -31.15
CA SER A 249 -5.61 3.06 -29.83
C SER A 249 -6.90 2.27 -29.92
N ASP A 250 -7.72 2.50 -30.94
CA ASP A 250 -8.97 1.75 -31.20
C ASP A 250 -8.65 0.25 -31.39
N PHE A 251 -7.62 -0.06 -32.16
CA PHE A 251 -7.14 -1.44 -32.35
C PHE A 251 -6.68 -2.11 -31.04
N LEU A 252 -6.14 -1.37 -30.07
CA LEU A 252 -5.73 -1.92 -28.77
C LEU A 252 -6.90 -2.19 -27.82
N ILE A 253 -8.06 -1.58 -28.07
CA ILE A 253 -9.26 -1.72 -27.23
C ILE A 253 -10.15 -2.88 -27.71
N GLU A 254 -10.09 -3.23 -29.02
CA GLU A 254 -10.76 -4.40 -29.60
C GLU A 254 -10.16 -5.74 -29.10
#